data_e8373fbe2f612d9adc0a0ff6849922a1
#
_entry.id   e8373fbe2f612d9adc0a0ff6849922a1
#
_cell.length_a   1.000
_cell.length_b   1.000
_cell.length_c   1.000
_cell.angle_alpha   90.00
_cell.angle_beta   90.00
_cell.angle_gamma   90.00
#
_symmetry.space_group_name_H-M   'P 1'
#
loop_
_entity.id
_entity.type
_entity.pdbx_description
1 polymer ?
#
loop_
_entity_poly.entity_id
_entity_poly.type
_entity_poly.pdbx_seq_one_letter_code
_entity_poly.pdbx_strand_id
1 'polypeptide(L)'
;KFSFINVFGLAIGMASALLILTYVTFEFSFDKMHTKYPHIYRVQSTFREGEVLTDNWASSSFGYGSAMKENLAGIEDYTRIGSLLQPEQIVKYGELTLRENQIAYADPGFFRLFDFELLKGDKKTSLSMPGQVVITERIARKYFKEEDPIGKILIFTGPYYKISCEVTGVMEEMPSNSHIPVSYTHLRAHETEA
;
A
#
# COMPACT_ATOMS: atom_id res chain seq x y z
N LYS A 1 55.17 2.16 -4.84
CA LYS A 1 54.37 1.17 -4.13
C LYS A 1 53.39 1.87 -3.14
N PHE A 2 53.85 2.80 -2.32
CA PHE A 2 53.00 3.47 -1.33
C PHE A 2 51.89 4.34 -1.95
N SER A 3 52.18 5.04 -3.07
CA SER A 3 51.18 5.87 -3.76
C SER A 3 49.96 5.04 -4.25
N PHE A 4 50.23 3.83 -4.77
CA PHE A 4 49.14 2.94 -5.23
C PHE A 4 48.24 2.49 -4.10
N ILE A 5 48.82 2.12 -2.95
CA ILE A 5 48.06 1.71 -1.76
C ILE A 5 47.17 2.87 -1.25
N ASN A 6 47.75 4.09 -1.22
CA ASN A 6 47.02 5.27 -0.78
C ASN A 6 45.86 5.62 -1.74
N VAL A 7 46.08 5.59 -3.05
CA VAL A 7 45.03 5.84 -4.06
C VAL A 7 43.97 4.77 -3.97
N PHE A 8 44.33 3.50 -3.84
CA PHE A 8 43.37 2.40 -3.73
C PHE A 8 42.56 2.48 -2.44
N GLY A 9 43.21 2.78 -1.31
CA GLY A 9 42.52 2.98 -0.05
C GLY A 9 41.52 4.17 -0.09
N LEU A 10 41.96 5.29 -0.71
CA LEU A 10 41.08 6.43 -0.89
C LEU A 10 39.89 6.10 -1.80
N ALA A 11 40.13 5.39 -2.90
CA ALA A 11 39.05 4.99 -3.82
C ALA A 11 38.01 4.09 -3.14
N ILE A 12 38.43 3.11 -2.35
CA ILE A 12 37.52 2.25 -1.57
C ILE A 12 36.76 3.09 -0.54
N GLY A 13 37.44 3.96 0.19
CA GLY A 13 36.82 4.84 1.17
C GLY A 13 35.75 5.74 0.55
N MET A 14 36.06 6.37 -0.58
CA MET A 14 35.07 7.18 -1.30
C MET A 14 33.89 6.35 -1.84
N ALA A 15 34.18 5.21 -2.44
CA ALA A 15 33.09 4.31 -2.92
C ALA A 15 32.15 3.87 -1.79
N SER A 16 32.71 3.48 -0.66
CA SER A 16 31.94 3.09 0.53
C SER A 16 31.10 4.27 1.06
N ALA A 17 31.69 5.45 1.14
CA ALA A 17 30.98 6.65 1.59
C ALA A 17 29.81 7.02 0.65
N LEU A 18 30.02 6.96 -0.66
CA LEU A 18 28.99 7.23 -1.65
C LEU A 18 27.85 6.20 -1.58
N LEU A 19 28.17 4.91 -1.40
CA LEU A 19 27.14 3.86 -1.24
C LEU A 19 26.31 4.09 0.01
N ILE A 20 26.94 4.39 1.15
CA ILE A 20 26.23 4.70 2.39
C ILE A 20 25.36 5.95 2.21
N LEU A 21 25.89 7.00 1.60
CA LEU A 21 25.12 8.24 1.38
C LEU A 21 23.93 8.00 0.46
N THR A 22 24.09 7.21 -0.60
CA THR A 22 22.99 6.85 -1.50
C THR A 22 21.92 6.04 -0.77
N TYR A 23 22.34 5.07 0.04
CA TYR A 23 21.43 4.27 0.85
C TYR A 23 20.64 5.15 1.85
N VAL A 24 21.35 5.99 2.59
CA VAL A 24 20.72 6.88 3.58
C VAL A 24 19.74 7.86 2.91
N THR A 25 20.11 8.45 1.78
CA THR A 25 19.20 9.34 1.03
C THR A 25 17.97 8.61 0.51
N PHE A 26 18.13 7.37 0.06
CA PHE A 26 17.00 6.53 -0.36
C PHE A 26 16.07 6.23 0.81
N GLU A 27 16.60 5.79 1.95
CA GLU A 27 15.80 5.52 3.17
C GLU A 27 15.04 6.77 3.64
N PHE A 28 15.68 7.93 3.62
CA PHE A 28 15.02 9.18 3.97
C PHE A 28 14.02 9.70 2.93
N SER A 29 13.94 9.09 1.75
CA SER A 29 12.99 9.48 0.70
C SER A 29 11.64 8.79 0.82
N PHE A 30 11.49 7.77 1.69
CA PHE A 30 10.26 6.99 1.82
C PHE A 30 9.06 7.87 2.13
N ASP A 31 7.96 7.64 1.39
CA ASP A 31 6.65 8.28 1.47
C ASP A 31 6.65 9.82 1.34
N LYS A 32 7.81 10.44 1.05
CA LYS A 32 7.88 11.91 0.87
C LYS A 32 7.24 12.42 -0.43
N MET A 33 6.81 11.52 -1.30
CA MET A 33 6.05 11.88 -2.50
C MET A 33 4.66 12.41 -2.19
N HIS A 34 4.14 12.15 -1.00
CA HIS A 34 2.83 12.66 -0.61
C HIS A 34 2.93 14.09 -0.07
N THR A 35 2.12 15.00 -0.59
CA THR A 35 2.11 16.42 -0.15
C THR A 35 1.78 16.57 1.33
N LYS A 36 0.96 15.66 1.84
CA LYS A 36 0.53 15.63 3.25
C LYS A 36 1.47 14.83 4.17
N TYR A 37 2.61 14.29 3.66
CA TYR A 37 3.46 13.40 4.44
C TYR A 37 3.85 13.92 5.85
N PRO A 38 4.06 15.23 6.09
CA PRO A 38 4.40 15.72 7.44
C PRO A 38 3.26 15.59 8.45
N HIS A 39 2.04 15.35 7.96
CA HIS A 39 0.81 15.27 8.77
C HIS A 39 0.16 13.87 8.70
N ILE A 40 0.81 12.91 8.05
CA ILE A 40 0.34 11.52 7.99
C ILE A 40 1.02 10.72 9.10
N TYR A 41 0.24 10.12 9.96
CA TYR A 41 0.71 9.30 11.08
C TYR A 41 0.14 7.90 10.99
N ARG A 42 0.97 6.91 11.25
CA ARG A 42 0.53 5.52 11.38
C ARG A 42 0.22 5.21 12.84
N VAL A 43 -0.99 4.73 13.10
CA VAL A 43 -1.37 4.26 14.43
C VAL A 43 -0.70 2.92 14.72
N GLN A 44 -0.05 2.83 15.87
CA GLN A 44 0.56 1.61 16.38
C GLN A 44 -0.15 1.21 17.67
N SER A 45 -0.23 -0.08 17.94
CA SER A 45 -0.81 -0.63 19.16
C SER A 45 0.26 -1.25 20.04
N THR A 46 0.26 -0.88 21.30
CA THR A 46 1.07 -1.53 22.34
C THR A 46 0.12 -2.27 23.28
N PHE A 47 0.33 -3.54 23.48
CA PHE A 47 -0.47 -4.34 24.40
C PHE A 47 0.23 -4.45 25.75
N ARG A 48 -0.54 -4.42 26.82
CA ARG A 48 -0.05 -4.60 28.17
C ARG A 48 -0.57 -5.90 28.74
N GLU A 49 0.34 -6.78 29.10
CA GLU A 49 0.01 -8.02 29.80
C GLU A 49 0.66 -7.98 31.19
N GLY A 50 -0.13 -7.66 32.21
CA GLY A 50 0.36 -7.39 33.54
C GLY A 50 1.25 -6.14 33.59
N GLU A 51 2.50 -6.29 34.02
CA GLU A 51 3.50 -5.20 34.03
C GLU A 51 4.36 -5.15 32.74
N VAL A 52 4.22 -6.12 31.86
CA VAL A 52 5.00 -6.24 30.63
C VAL A 52 4.28 -5.49 29.51
N LEU A 53 4.99 -4.55 28.88
CA LEU A 53 4.56 -3.93 27.62
C LEU A 53 5.10 -4.79 26.47
N THR A 54 4.23 -5.22 25.59
CA THR A 54 4.63 -5.88 24.34
C THR A 54 5.10 -4.83 23.34
N ASP A 55 5.92 -5.26 22.38
CA ASP A 55 6.42 -4.37 21.33
C ASP A 55 5.30 -3.66 20.58
N ASN A 56 5.61 -2.48 20.02
CA ASN A 56 4.71 -1.70 19.21
C ASN A 56 4.34 -2.47 17.93
N TRP A 57 3.11 -2.87 17.84
CA TRP A 57 2.58 -3.53 16.65
C TRP A 57 2.18 -2.47 15.62
N ALA A 58 2.64 -2.64 14.39
CA ALA A 58 2.29 -1.76 13.28
C ALA A 58 0.85 -1.96 12.77
N SER A 59 0.00 -2.59 13.57
CA SER A 59 -1.42 -2.84 13.31
C SER A 59 -2.26 -2.30 14.47
N SER A 60 -3.50 -1.95 14.17
CA SER A 60 -4.47 -1.47 15.13
C SER A 60 -5.84 -2.09 14.88
N SER A 61 -6.73 -2.00 15.86
CA SER A 61 -8.12 -2.44 15.70
C SER A 61 -8.85 -1.60 14.67
N PHE A 62 -9.79 -2.22 13.96
CA PHE A 62 -10.59 -1.56 12.91
C PHE A 62 -11.33 -0.30 13.38
N GLY A 63 -11.83 -0.29 14.61
CA GLY A 63 -12.58 0.83 15.16
C GLY A 63 -11.73 2.05 15.54
N TYR A 64 -10.41 1.95 15.61
CA TYR A 64 -9.59 3.06 16.11
C TYR A 64 -9.63 4.29 15.20
N GLY A 65 -9.61 4.13 13.88
CA GLY A 65 -9.65 5.25 12.95
C GLY A 65 -10.89 6.12 13.11
N SER A 66 -12.08 5.50 13.14
CA SER A 66 -13.35 6.21 13.35
C SER A 66 -13.42 6.82 14.74
N ALA A 67 -13.11 6.06 15.79
CA ALA A 67 -13.14 6.53 17.16
C ALA A 67 -12.19 7.72 17.42
N MET A 68 -10.99 7.68 16.82
CA MET A 68 -10.04 8.81 16.94
C MET A 68 -10.57 10.04 16.22
N LYS A 69 -11.13 9.91 15.02
CA LYS A 69 -11.70 11.03 14.27
C LYS A 69 -12.87 11.68 15.01
N GLU A 70 -13.70 10.88 15.67
CA GLU A 70 -14.88 11.34 16.41
C GLU A 70 -14.52 12.00 17.76
N ASN A 71 -13.49 11.51 18.43
CA ASN A 71 -13.22 11.88 19.82
C ASN A 71 -11.98 12.73 20.03
N LEU A 72 -11.09 12.85 19.03
CA LEU A 72 -9.85 13.63 19.15
C LEU A 72 -9.88 14.84 18.24
N ALA A 73 -9.68 16.01 18.82
CA ALA A 73 -9.49 17.23 18.04
C ALA A 73 -8.19 17.17 17.22
N GLY A 74 -8.23 17.63 15.97
CA GLY A 74 -7.05 17.69 15.09
C GLY A 74 -6.87 16.47 14.18
N ILE A 75 -7.72 15.46 14.25
CA ILE A 75 -7.78 14.38 13.28
C ILE A 75 -8.73 14.77 12.13
N GLU A 76 -8.17 15.15 11.00
CA GLU A 76 -8.96 15.58 9.83
C GLU A 76 -9.59 14.40 9.10
N ASP A 77 -8.80 13.35 8.88
CA ASP A 77 -9.25 12.16 8.17
C ASP A 77 -8.43 10.92 8.57
N TYR A 78 -8.92 9.74 8.19
CA TYR A 78 -8.21 8.49 8.38
C TYR A 78 -8.44 7.55 7.19
N THR A 79 -7.57 6.59 7.04
CA THR A 79 -7.76 5.45 6.17
C THR A 79 -7.16 4.21 6.80
N ARG A 80 -7.83 3.09 6.64
CA ARG A 80 -7.29 1.79 7.02
C ARG A 80 -6.73 1.14 5.77
N ILE A 81 -5.56 0.55 5.92
CA ILE A 81 -4.91 -0.25 4.88
C ILE A 81 -4.57 -1.58 5.53
N GLY A 82 -4.98 -2.67 4.91
CA GLY A 82 -4.66 -3.99 5.41
C GLY A 82 -4.37 -4.95 4.28
N SER A 83 -3.45 -5.87 4.51
CA SER A 83 -3.33 -7.03 3.65
C SER A 83 -4.44 -8.03 4.02
N LEU A 84 -5.02 -8.68 3.04
CA LEU A 84 -5.75 -9.89 3.30
C LEU A 84 -4.79 -10.91 3.94
N LEU A 85 -5.27 -11.68 4.90
CA LEU A 85 -4.49 -12.58 5.77
C LEU A 85 -3.58 -13.58 5.04
N GLN A 86 -3.58 -13.59 3.72
CA GLN A 86 -2.77 -14.45 2.89
C GLN A 86 -1.81 -13.63 2.02
N PRO A 87 -0.52 -14.00 2.00
CA PRO A 87 0.48 -13.32 1.17
C PRO A 87 0.22 -13.48 -0.33
N GLU A 88 -0.48 -14.54 -0.73
CA GLU A 88 -0.81 -14.83 -2.13
C GLU A 88 -2.29 -15.15 -2.27
N GLN A 89 -2.89 -14.67 -3.34
CA GLN A 89 -4.27 -14.95 -3.71
C GLN A 89 -4.34 -15.37 -5.16
N ILE A 90 -5.35 -16.15 -5.49
CA ILE A 90 -5.66 -16.49 -6.86
C ILE A 90 -6.59 -15.42 -7.42
N VAL A 91 -6.15 -14.75 -8.50
CA VAL A 91 -6.95 -13.76 -9.21
C VAL A 91 -7.30 -14.31 -10.59
N LYS A 92 -8.59 -14.27 -10.93
CA LYS A 92 -9.12 -14.81 -12.19
C LYS A 92 -9.81 -13.71 -13.01
N TYR A 93 -9.51 -13.71 -14.31
CA TYR A 93 -10.23 -12.96 -15.35
C TYR A 93 -10.49 -13.88 -16.55
N GLY A 94 -11.74 -14.18 -16.88
CA GLY A 94 -12.07 -15.15 -17.92
C GLY A 94 -11.43 -16.50 -17.65
N GLU A 95 -10.62 -16.99 -18.58
CA GLU A 95 -9.84 -18.24 -18.42
C GLU A 95 -8.46 -18.01 -17.77
N LEU A 96 -7.99 -16.77 -17.70
CA LEU A 96 -6.71 -16.45 -17.10
C LEU A 96 -6.80 -16.51 -15.58
N THR A 97 -5.96 -17.35 -14.97
CA THR A 97 -5.89 -17.52 -13.52
C THR A 97 -4.43 -17.46 -13.08
N LEU A 98 -4.12 -16.48 -12.22
CA LEU A 98 -2.76 -16.23 -11.75
C LEU A 98 -2.73 -16.12 -10.22
N ARG A 99 -1.55 -16.39 -9.66
CA ARG A 99 -1.24 -16.07 -8.25
C ARG A 99 -0.70 -14.67 -8.17
N GLU A 100 -1.27 -13.88 -7.28
CA GLU A 100 -0.91 -12.48 -7.07
C GLU A 100 -0.62 -12.23 -5.59
N ASN A 101 0.35 -11.38 -5.39
CA ASN A 101 0.68 -10.80 -4.09
C ASN A 101 0.42 -9.28 -4.11
N GLN A 102 0.76 -8.59 -3.04
CA GLN A 102 0.58 -7.13 -2.96
C GLN A 102 -0.89 -6.70 -3.14
N ILE A 103 -1.81 -7.48 -2.60
CA ILE A 103 -3.24 -7.16 -2.58
C ILE A 103 -3.56 -6.58 -1.21
N ALA A 104 -4.11 -5.38 -1.19
CA ALA A 104 -4.56 -4.73 0.03
C ALA A 104 -6.02 -4.31 -0.09
N TYR A 105 -6.69 -4.23 1.03
CA TYR A 105 -7.92 -3.46 1.14
C TYR A 105 -7.61 -2.08 1.69
N ALA A 106 -8.37 -1.09 1.27
CA ALA A 106 -8.28 0.26 1.79
C ALA A 106 -9.67 0.88 1.91
N ASP A 107 -9.80 1.82 2.83
CA ASP A 107 -11.02 2.62 2.96
C ASP A 107 -11.13 3.67 1.83
N PRO A 108 -12.31 4.26 1.61
CA PRO A 108 -12.52 5.35 0.65
C PRO A 108 -11.61 6.57 0.88
N GLY A 109 -11.04 6.70 2.09
CA GLY A 109 -10.07 7.74 2.46
C GLY A 109 -8.70 7.61 1.80
N PHE A 110 -8.40 6.46 1.21
CA PHE A 110 -7.08 6.16 0.67
C PHE A 110 -6.57 7.27 -0.28
N PHE A 111 -7.32 7.58 -1.32
CA PHE A 111 -6.95 8.61 -2.29
C PHE A 111 -7.13 10.06 -1.78
N ARG A 112 -7.71 10.27 -0.60
CA ARG A 112 -7.75 11.58 0.05
C ARG A 112 -6.50 11.84 0.90
N LEU A 113 -5.91 10.77 1.46
CA LEU A 113 -4.70 10.86 2.27
C LEU A 113 -3.43 10.78 1.41
N PHE A 114 -3.44 9.90 0.42
CA PHE A 114 -2.26 9.60 -0.40
C PHE A 114 -2.43 10.14 -1.82
N ASP A 115 -1.35 10.74 -2.34
CA ASP A 115 -1.33 11.40 -3.65
C ASP A 115 -1.00 10.43 -4.81
N PHE A 116 -1.45 9.19 -4.74
CA PHE A 116 -1.30 8.26 -5.86
C PHE A 116 -2.16 8.73 -7.04
N GLU A 117 -1.56 8.73 -8.24
CA GLU A 117 -2.25 9.16 -9.43
C GLU A 117 -3.07 8.03 -10.06
N LEU A 118 -4.30 8.36 -10.46
CA LEU A 118 -5.11 7.50 -11.30
C LEU A 118 -4.92 7.87 -12.76
N LEU A 119 -4.50 6.89 -13.55
CA LEU A 119 -4.45 6.99 -15.02
C LEU A 119 -5.84 6.87 -15.64
N LYS A 120 -6.74 6.11 -14.98
CA LYS A 120 -8.15 5.95 -15.33
C LYS A 120 -9.00 5.87 -14.07
N GLY A 121 -10.23 6.34 -14.15
CA GLY A 121 -11.15 6.40 -13.02
C GLY A 121 -11.13 7.75 -12.31
N ASP A 122 -11.86 7.85 -11.21
CA ASP A 122 -11.95 9.06 -10.39
C ASP A 122 -11.62 8.74 -8.93
N LYS A 123 -10.73 9.51 -8.32
CA LYS A 123 -10.24 9.32 -6.93
C LYS A 123 -11.37 9.33 -5.89
N LYS A 124 -12.49 9.99 -6.18
CA LYS A 124 -13.62 10.09 -5.24
C LYS A 124 -14.54 8.87 -5.29
N THR A 125 -14.62 8.21 -6.45
CA THR A 125 -15.59 7.15 -6.68
C THR A 125 -14.98 5.76 -6.84
N SER A 126 -13.68 5.66 -7.16
CA SER A 126 -13.04 4.38 -7.49
C SER A 126 -12.93 3.38 -6.33
N LEU A 127 -13.06 3.84 -5.07
CA LEU A 127 -13.11 2.98 -3.87
C LEU A 127 -14.25 3.43 -2.95
N SER A 128 -15.41 3.78 -3.49
CA SER A 128 -16.53 4.31 -2.70
C SER A 128 -17.50 3.21 -2.23
N MET A 129 -17.52 2.08 -2.89
CA MET A 129 -18.43 0.97 -2.59
C MET A 129 -17.70 -0.38 -2.50
N PRO A 130 -18.18 -1.31 -1.66
CA PRO A 130 -17.68 -2.69 -1.64
C PRO A 130 -17.75 -3.33 -3.02
N GLY A 131 -16.78 -4.19 -3.33
CA GLY A 131 -16.71 -4.85 -4.64
C GLY A 131 -16.05 -4.00 -5.72
N GLN A 132 -15.48 -2.86 -5.39
CA GLN A 132 -14.65 -2.06 -6.29
C GLN A 132 -13.17 -2.37 -6.07
N VAL A 133 -12.38 -2.35 -7.16
CA VAL A 133 -10.94 -2.51 -7.10
C VAL A 133 -10.23 -1.51 -8.01
N VAL A 134 -9.16 -0.93 -7.50
CA VAL A 134 -8.19 -0.17 -8.28
C VAL A 134 -6.95 -1.02 -8.45
N ILE A 135 -6.42 -1.07 -9.66
CA ILE A 135 -5.26 -1.88 -10.04
C ILE A 135 -4.15 -0.98 -10.59
N THR A 136 -2.91 -1.43 -10.53
CA THR A 136 -1.81 -0.72 -11.18
C THR A 136 -1.82 -0.93 -12.69
N GLU A 137 -1.15 -0.04 -13.43
CA GLU A 137 -0.99 -0.16 -14.89
C GLU A 137 -0.40 -1.49 -15.30
N ARG A 138 0.58 -2.00 -14.55
CA ARG A 138 1.20 -3.32 -14.78
C ARG A 138 0.17 -4.45 -14.72
N ILE A 139 -0.72 -4.40 -13.74
CA ILE A 139 -1.79 -5.38 -13.58
C ILE A 139 -2.83 -5.25 -14.69
N ALA A 140 -3.18 -4.02 -15.06
CA ALA A 140 -4.08 -3.77 -16.18
C ALA A 140 -3.54 -4.39 -17.49
N ARG A 141 -2.28 -4.16 -17.81
CA ARG A 141 -1.63 -4.78 -18.98
C ARG A 141 -1.54 -6.30 -18.89
N LYS A 142 -1.30 -6.85 -17.68
CA LYS A 142 -1.16 -8.29 -17.45
C LYS A 142 -2.45 -9.06 -17.73
N TYR A 143 -3.59 -8.53 -17.30
CA TYR A 143 -4.89 -9.21 -17.42
C TYR A 143 -5.67 -8.84 -18.67
N PHE A 144 -5.61 -7.58 -19.07
CA PHE A 144 -6.47 -7.02 -20.11
C PHE A 144 -5.74 -6.67 -21.41
N LYS A 145 -4.39 -6.67 -21.40
CA LYS A 145 -3.56 -6.29 -22.54
C LYS A 145 -3.93 -4.89 -23.04
N GLU A 146 -4.53 -4.80 -24.23
CA GLU A 146 -4.98 -3.55 -24.85
C GLU A 146 -6.45 -3.21 -24.58
N GLU A 147 -7.19 -4.12 -23.91
CA GLU A 147 -8.58 -3.86 -23.55
C GLU A 147 -8.68 -2.83 -22.41
N ASP A 148 -9.76 -2.05 -22.43
CA ASP A 148 -10.05 -1.15 -21.31
C ASP A 148 -10.43 -1.98 -20.07
N PRO A 149 -9.69 -1.86 -18.96
CA PRO A 149 -9.97 -2.61 -17.75
C PRO A 149 -11.19 -2.09 -16.96
N ILE A 150 -11.61 -0.85 -17.16
CA ILE A 150 -12.71 -0.25 -16.40
C ILE A 150 -14.03 -1.02 -16.64
N GLY A 151 -14.73 -1.31 -15.54
CA GLY A 151 -15.98 -2.10 -15.55
C GLY A 151 -15.79 -3.61 -15.68
N LYS A 152 -14.57 -4.10 -15.87
CA LYS A 152 -14.28 -5.54 -15.91
C LYS A 152 -14.27 -6.14 -14.50
N ILE A 153 -14.64 -7.41 -14.39
CA ILE A 153 -14.72 -8.12 -13.12
C ILE A 153 -13.49 -9.00 -12.92
N LEU A 154 -12.77 -8.80 -11.83
CA LEU A 154 -11.74 -9.69 -11.32
C LEU A 154 -12.30 -10.53 -10.18
N ILE A 155 -11.96 -11.81 -10.14
CA ILE A 155 -12.39 -12.72 -9.07
C ILE A 155 -11.18 -13.06 -8.22
N PHE A 156 -11.22 -12.65 -6.96
CA PHE A 156 -10.21 -12.93 -5.94
C PHE A 156 -10.64 -14.16 -5.14
N THR A 157 -9.77 -15.13 -5.04
CA THR A 157 -10.03 -16.38 -4.31
C THR A 157 -8.93 -16.61 -3.29
N GLY A 158 -9.33 -16.67 -2.04
CA GLY A 158 -8.52 -17.10 -0.91
C GLY A 158 -9.00 -18.45 -0.39
N PRO A 159 -8.41 -18.97 0.70
CA PRO A 159 -8.78 -20.27 1.28
C PRO A 159 -10.22 -20.33 1.78
N TYR A 160 -10.77 -19.18 2.22
CA TYR A 160 -12.08 -19.11 2.89
C TYR A 160 -13.03 -18.12 2.25
N TYR A 161 -12.66 -17.49 1.13
CA TYR A 161 -13.51 -16.50 0.46
C TYR A 161 -13.30 -16.51 -1.05
N LYS A 162 -14.32 -16.04 -1.72
CA LYS A 162 -14.30 -15.74 -3.16
C LYS A 162 -15.06 -14.44 -3.36
N ILE A 163 -14.37 -13.40 -3.85
CA ILE A 163 -14.91 -12.06 -4.00
C ILE A 163 -14.78 -11.64 -5.46
N SER A 164 -15.87 -11.11 -6.01
CA SER A 164 -15.88 -10.49 -7.33
C SER A 164 -15.76 -8.98 -7.17
N CYS A 165 -14.76 -8.39 -7.82
CA CYS A 165 -14.53 -6.94 -7.75
C CYS A 165 -14.53 -6.36 -9.16
N GLU A 166 -15.25 -5.25 -9.33
CA GLU A 166 -15.24 -4.45 -10.54
C GLU A 166 -14.02 -3.52 -10.55
N VAL A 167 -13.30 -3.48 -11.65
CA VAL A 167 -12.19 -2.54 -11.84
C VAL A 167 -12.77 -1.15 -12.07
N THR A 168 -12.56 -0.25 -11.14
CA THR A 168 -13.08 1.11 -11.15
C THR A 168 -11.99 2.18 -11.33
N GLY A 169 -10.73 1.76 -11.29
CA GLY A 169 -9.60 2.65 -11.53
C GLY A 169 -8.34 1.92 -11.92
N VAL A 170 -7.49 2.63 -12.62
CA VAL A 170 -6.11 2.21 -12.92
C VAL A 170 -5.18 3.29 -12.38
N MET A 171 -4.26 2.91 -11.51
CA MET A 171 -3.28 3.83 -10.92
C MET A 171 -1.89 3.56 -11.49
N GLU A 172 -1.03 4.56 -11.38
CA GLU A 172 0.41 4.40 -11.66
C GLU A 172 1.03 3.33 -10.76
N GLU A 173 2.19 2.81 -11.19
CA GLU A 173 2.99 1.94 -10.33
C GLU A 173 3.46 2.71 -9.09
N MET A 174 3.35 2.07 -7.95
CA MET A 174 3.86 2.67 -6.72
C MET A 174 5.39 2.78 -6.75
N PRO A 175 5.94 3.92 -6.35
CA PRO A 175 7.38 4.09 -6.27
C PRO A 175 8.02 3.07 -5.32
N SER A 176 9.27 2.68 -5.62
CA SER A 176 10.01 1.70 -4.81
C SER A 176 10.31 2.17 -3.38
N ASN A 177 10.20 3.47 -3.12
CA ASN A 177 10.34 4.10 -1.80
C ASN A 177 8.98 4.40 -1.13
N SER A 178 7.96 3.59 -1.41
CA SER A 178 6.69 3.60 -0.68
C SER A 178 6.61 2.44 0.30
N HIS A 179 6.11 2.70 1.51
CA HIS A 179 5.76 1.67 2.49
C HIS A 179 4.42 0.97 2.18
N ILE A 180 3.75 1.38 1.11
CA ILE A 180 2.47 0.80 0.66
C ILE A 180 2.70 0.06 -0.68
N PRO A 181 3.34 -1.12 -0.69
CA PRO A 181 3.68 -1.83 -1.93
C PRO A 181 2.48 -2.64 -2.43
N VAL A 182 1.42 -1.98 -2.88
CA VAL A 182 0.22 -2.68 -3.36
C VAL A 182 0.06 -2.57 -4.87
N SER A 183 -0.37 -3.65 -5.49
CA SER A 183 -0.72 -3.72 -6.91
C SER A 183 -2.24 -3.74 -7.14
N TYR A 184 -3.00 -4.07 -6.11
CA TYR A 184 -4.46 -4.11 -6.10
C TYR A 184 -4.94 -3.47 -4.81
N THR A 185 -5.81 -2.49 -4.91
CA THR A 185 -6.48 -1.88 -3.76
C THR A 185 -7.99 -2.06 -3.94
N HIS A 186 -8.63 -2.78 -3.02
CA HIS A 186 -10.08 -2.98 -3.06
C HIS A 186 -10.72 -2.52 -1.76
N LEU A 187 -11.98 -2.07 -1.85
CA LEU A 187 -12.77 -1.73 -0.69
C LEU A 187 -13.31 -3.00 -0.04
N ARG A 188 -13.07 -3.16 1.26
CA ARG A 188 -13.64 -4.25 2.04
C ARG A 188 -15.15 -4.05 2.21
N ALA A 189 -15.95 -5.09 1.95
CA ALA A 189 -17.32 -5.10 2.41
C ALA A 189 -17.32 -4.98 3.94
N HIS A 190 -18.11 -4.05 4.49
CA HIS A 190 -18.32 -3.97 5.93
C HIS A 190 -18.86 -5.34 6.41
N GLU A 191 -18.07 -6.04 7.22
CA GLU A 191 -18.69 -6.93 8.18
C GLU A 191 -19.46 -6.00 9.13
N THR A 192 -20.77 -6.06 9.06
CA THR A 192 -21.64 -5.43 10.03
C THR A 192 -21.15 -5.84 11.40
N GLU A 193 -20.76 -4.84 12.21
CA GLU A 193 -20.50 -5.04 13.62
C GLU A 193 -21.78 -5.67 14.21
N ALA A 194 -21.67 -6.93 14.61
CA ALA A 194 -22.68 -7.63 15.39
C ALA A 194 -22.25 -7.59 16.86
#